data_c9529b8f83e613a8c492d179ad750f59
#
_entry.id   c9529b8f83e613a8c492d179ad750f59
#
_cell.length_a   1.000
_cell.length_b   1.000
_cell.length_c   1.000
_cell.angle_alpha   90.00
_cell.angle_beta   90.00
_cell.angle_gamma   90.00
#
_symmetry.space_group_name_H-M   'P 1'
#
loop_
_entity.id
_entity.type
_entity.pdbx_description
1 polymer ?
#
loop_
_entity_poly.entity_id
_entity_poly.type
_entity_poly.pdbx_seq_one_letter_code
_entity_poly.pdbx_strand_id
1 'polypeptide(L)'
;SVVGAIFGSVIGFFSSLISVIIILHKYFLDIFQGMLKLKMDFKEEIKIAYKIISFSIPVILTAISEIGIYSMTTTIMPLFITISEIGYFGIAEPIARLPLMISNSLATTILPVTSEMFASKNTNMLKKYMFNALRYNLIIMVPICLFIMIFSKEVLLVMFFTKPFYSKGANVLTILTLGMFFYSIFAITSSMIQGAGKPKSSMYLLIGGFIQILLLSFIFIPYFGVNGGAISTTLTTATMTLISLIYLNKHISLKFNMIHYLKILFAGIIIAIFLLILPKNLIGFYIGLLFLFPIYLITLMIIKGFTADDLNILMKIENKLPFKLTIIKKMIIKGTEVNFNEYRK
;
A
#
# COMPACT_ATOMS: atom_id res chain seq x y z
N SER A 1 -10.79 -4.86 30.06
CA SER A 1 -11.33 -3.50 30.30
C SER A 1 -10.61 -2.50 29.42
N VAL A 2 -11.26 -1.41 29.04
CA VAL A 2 -10.66 -0.31 28.26
C VAL A 2 -9.40 0.24 28.94
N VAL A 3 -9.44 0.34 30.27
CA VAL A 3 -8.31 0.76 31.12
C VAL A 3 -7.08 -0.15 30.92
N GLY A 4 -7.25 -1.47 30.84
CA GLY A 4 -6.14 -2.40 30.60
C GLY A 4 -5.50 -2.22 29.20
N ALA A 5 -6.30 -1.92 28.18
CA ALA A 5 -5.79 -1.63 26.84
C ALA A 5 -4.96 -0.33 26.81
N ILE A 6 -5.42 0.71 27.51
CA ILE A 6 -4.69 1.97 27.63
C ILE A 6 -3.35 1.76 28.36
N PHE A 7 -3.35 1.07 29.49
CA PHE A 7 -2.11 0.74 30.22
C PHE A 7 -1.15 -0.10 29.37
N GLY A 8 -1.66 -1.10 28.66
CA GLY A 8 -0.84 -1.91 27.75
C GLY A 8 -0.17 -1.07 26.67
N SER A 9 -0.89 -0.15 26.07
CA SER A 9 -0.34 0.77 25.06
C SER A 9 0.74 1.69 25.63
N VAL A 10 0.50 2.27 26.81
CA VAL A 10 1.46 3.15 27.50
C VAL A 10 2.75 2.37 27.84
N ILE A 11 2.64 1.18 28.41
CA ILE A 11 3.80 0.32 28.72
C ILE A 11 4.56 -0.03 27.42
N GLY A 12 3.84 -0.34 26.33
CA GLY A 12 4.43 -0.63 25.02
C GLY A 12 5.25 0.55 24.48
N PHE A 13 4.74 1.78 24.57
CA PHE A 13 5.48 2.97 24.18
C PHE A 13 6.71 3.23 25.04
N PHE A 14 6.61 3.07 26.36
CA PHE A 14 7.75 3.23 27.26
C PHE A 14 8.84 2.17 27.04
N SER A 15 8.47 0.90 26.84
CA SER A 15 9.43 -0.17 26.54
C SER A 15 10.13 0.06 25.20
N SER A 16 9.41 0.54 24.19
CA SER A 16 9.97 0.91 22.89
C SER A 16 10.97 2.06 23.03
N LEU A 17 10.62 3.12 23.76
CA LEU A 17 11.51 4.26 24.03
C LEU A 17 12.79 3.83 24.72
N ILE A 18 12.71 3.00 25.77
CA ILE A 18 13.87 2.47 26.49
C ILE A 18 14.75 1.65 25.55
N SER A 19 14.16 0.79 24.72
CA SER A 19 14.89 -0.03 23.76
C SER A 19 15.65 0.84 22.73
N VAL A 20 15.02 1.90 22.22
CA VAL A 20 15.66 2.85 21.31
C VAL A 20 16.82 3.58 21.99
N ILE A 21 16.65 4.03 23.23
CA ILE A 21 17.72 4.70 23.98
C ILE A 21 18.93 3.77 24.19
N ILE A 22 18.69 2.50 24.55
CA ILE A 22 19.76 1.50 24.74
C ILE A 22 20.51 1.25 23.43
N ILE A 23 19.78 1.10 22.30
CA ILE A 23 20.37 0.90 20.98
C ILE A 23 21.18 2.12 20.56
N LEU A 24 20.62 3.33 20.71
CA LEU A 24 21.32 4.57 20.42
C LEU A 24 22.57 4.73 21.27
N HIS A 25 22.50 4.46 22.58
CA HIS A 25 23.64 4.55 23.47
C HIS A 25 24.76 3.57 23.03
N LYS A 26 24.42 2.34 22.64
CA LYS A 26 25.40 1.35 22.21
C LYS A 26 26.07 1.67 20.87
N TYR A 27 25.34 2.18 19.90
CA TYR A 27 25.86 2.40 18.53
C TYR A 27 26.30 3.84 18.27
N PHE A 28 25.79 4.83 19.01
CA PHE A 28 26.10 6.24 18.79
C PHE A 28 27.29 6.75 19.58
N LEU A 29 27.68 6.09 20.67
CA LEU A 29 28.84 6.52 21.46
C LEU A 29 30.12 6.54 20.62
N ASP A 30 30.31 5.56 19.75
CA ASP A 30 31.49 5.49 18.86
C ASP A 30 31.47 6.61 17.80
N ILE A 31 30.28 6.92 17.27
CA ILE A 31 30.08 8.00 16.29
C ILE A 31 30.18 9.36 16.95
N PHE A 32 29.61 9.52 18.17
CA PHE A 32 29.65 10.80 18.91
C PHE A 32 31.06 11.19 19.34
N GLN A 33 31.89 10.22 19.73
CA GLN A 33 33.30 10.48 20.07
C GLN A 33 34.12 10.96 18.85
N GLY A 34 33.75 10.50 17.65
CA GLY A 34 34.34 11.00 16.40
C GLY A 34 33.83 12.43 16.04
N MET A 35 32.57 12.73 16.31
CA MET A 35 31.95 14.02 15.98
C MET A 35 32.35 15.14 16.94
N LEU A 36 32.56 14.86 18.23
CA LEU A 36 33.05 15.86 19.23
C LEU A 36 34.39 16.46 18.89
N LYS A 37 35.17 15.88 17.96
CA LYS A 37 36.44 16.42 17.46
C LYS A 37 36.30 17.39 16.28
N LEU A 38 35.12 17.47 15.65
CA LEU A 38 34.84 18.39 14.56
C LEU A 38 34.38 19.74 15.16
N LYS A 39 35.27 20.69 15.28
CA LYS A 39 34.90 22.09 15.53
C LYS A 39 34.25 22.64 14.25
N MET A 40 32.92 22.57 14.16
CA MET A 40 32.18 23.27 13.10
C MET A 40 31.94 24.71 13.53
N ASP A 41 31.98 25.64 12.57
CA ASP A 41 31.60 27.04 12.82
C ASP A 41 30.10 27.11 13.11
N PHE A 42 29.70 27.85 14.13
CA PHE A 42 28.30 28.02 14.56
C PHE A 42 27.37 28.43 13.40
N LYS A 43 27.87 29.19 12.44
CA LYS A 43 27.12 29.58 11.24
C LYS A 43 26.83 28.39 10.31
N GLU A 44 27.75 27.43 10.21
CA GLU A 44 27.54 26.21 9.41
C GLU A 44 26.54 25.28 10.09
N GLU A 45 26.57 25.14 11.42
CA GLU A 45 25.60 24.39 12.19
C GLU A 45 24.17 24.92 12.01
N ILE A 46 23.98 26.25 12.10
CA ILE A 46 22.67 26.90 11.85
C ILE A 46 22.20 26.63 10.41
N LYS A 47 23.09 26.71 9.43
CA LYS A 47 22.75 26.46 8.01
C LYS A 47 22.32 25.02 7.78
N ILE A 48 22.97 24.06 8.42
CA ILE A 48 22.61 22.65 8.37
C ILE A 48 21.27 22.41 9.08
N ALA A 49 21.09 22.97 10.28
CA ALA A 49 19.85 22.89 11.04
C ALA A 49 18.66 23.46 10.25
N TYR A 50 18.83 24.62 9.63
CA TYR A 50 17.80 25.23 8.77
C TYR A 50 17.45 24.34 7.57
N LYS A 51 18.45 23.71 6.94
CA LYS A 51 18.26 22.77 5.81
C LYS A 51 17.48 21.53 6.25
N ILE A 52 17.80 20.98 7.43
CA ILE A 52 17.09 19.83 8.01
C ILE A 52 15.66 20.21 8.33
N ILE A 53 15.41 21.33 9.03
CA ILE A 53 14.07 21.80 9.38
C ILE A 53 13.24 22.07 8.11
N SER A 54 13.80 22.75 7.13
CA SER A 54 13.13 23.06 5.87
C SER A 54 12.73 21.80 5.08
N PHE A 55 13.50 20.72 5.19
CA PHE A 55 13.17 19.42 4.61
C PHE A 55 12.14 18.67 5.48
N SER A 56 12.25 18.79 6.80
CA SER A 56 11.37 18.03 7.73
C SER A 56 9.93 18.54 7.74
N ILE A 57 9.70 19.86 7.57
CA ILE A 57 8.35 20.43 7.55
C ILE A 57 7.44 19.78 6.50
N PRO A 58 7.82 19.67 5.21
CA PRO A 58 7.02 18.94 4.22
C PRO A 58 6.74 17.48 4.60
N VAL A 59 7.73 16.80 5.19
CA VAL A 59 7.57 15.39 5.61
C VAL A 59 6.59 15.27 6.76
N ILE A 60 6.66 16.15 7.76
CA ILE A 60 5.73 16.19 8.88
C ILE A 60 4.30 16.48 8.38
N LEU A 61 4.12 17.46 7.51
CA LEU A 61 2.81 17.78 6.92
C LEU A 61 2.26 16.61 6.11
N THR A 62 3.13 15.88 5.41
CA THR A 62 2.76 14.63 4.70
C THR A 62 2.22 13.60 5.69
N ALA A 63 2.94 13.33 6.78
CA ALA A 63 2.54 12.36 7.79
C ALA A 63 1.24 12.74 8.52
N ILE A 64 1.09 14.01 8.89
CA ILE A 64 -0.14 14.53 9.52
C ILE A 64 -1.33 14.38 8.57
N SER A 65 -1.15 14.74 7.29
CA SER A 65 -2.22 14.62 6.29
C SER A 65 -2.61 13.17 6.04
N GLU A 66 -1.64 12.25 6.02
CA GLU A 66 -1.89 10.82 5.89
C GLU A 66 -2.70 10.27 7.08
N ILE A 67 -2.29 10.56 8.32
CA ILE A 67 -3.04 10.20 9.52
C ILE A 67 -4.43 10.82 9.48
N GLY A 68 -4.54 12.08 9.06
CA GLY A 68 -5.80 12.79 8.93
C GLY A 68 -6.76 12.13 7.94
N ILE A 69 -6.29 11.69 6.77
CA ILE A 69 -7.11 10.98 5.78
C ILE A 69 -7.76 9.73 6.37
N TYR A 70 -7.05 9.01 7.23
CA TYR A 70 -7.60 7.83 7.89
C TYR A 70 -8.52 8.15 9.07
N SER A 71 -8.20 9.18 9.87
CA SER A 71 -8.89 9.42 11.14
C SER A 71 -10.08 10.38 11.01
N MET A 72 -10.09 11.27 9.99
CA MET A 72 -11.11 12.32 9.89
C MET A 72 -12.51 11.77 9.65
N THR A 73 -12.64 10.71 8.87
CA THR A 73 -13.95 10.09 8.65
C THR A 73 -14.57 9.61 9.96
N THR A 74 -13.80 8.90 10.79
CA THR A 74 -14.24 8.43 12.12
C THR A 74 -14.47 9.58 13.09
N THR A 75 -13.74 10.66 12.97
CA THR A 75 -13.92 11.87 13.81
C THR A 75 -15.19 12.66 13.46
N ILE A 76 -15.58 12.68 12.19
CA ILE A 76 -16.77 13.40 11.70
C ILE A 76 -18.05 12.58 11.92
N MET A 77 -17.97 11.24 11.84
CA MET A 77 -19.13 10.35 11.98
C MET A 77 -20.01 10.61 13.20
N PRO A 78 -19.48 10.84 14.42
CA PRO A 78 -20.32 11.08 15.61
C PRO A 78 -21.22 12.29 15.53
N LEU A 79 -20.96 13.22 14.60
CA LEU A 79 -21.82 14.40 14.39
C LEU A 79 -23.14 14.04 13.69
N PHE A 80 -23.23 12.89 13.01
CA PHE A 80 -24.35 12.54 12.14
C PHE A 80 -24.97 11.17 12.41
N ILE A 81 -24.21 10.25 13.01
CA ILE A 81 -24.64 8.85 13.19
C ILE A 81 -24.34 8.32 14.58
N THR A 82 -25.01 7.23 14.95
CA THR A 82 -24.89 6.63 16.28
C THR A 82 -23.55 5.91 16.48
N ILE A 83 -23.08 5.85 17.73
CA ILE A 83 -21.81 5.19 18.10
C ILE A 83 -21.80 3.71 17.70
N SER A 84 -22.97 3.04 17.77
CA SER A 84 -23.08 1.62 17.36
C SER A 84 -22.82 1.42 15.87
N GLU A 85 -23.24 2.34 15.04
CA GLU A 85 -22.98 2.31 13.58
C GLU A 85 -21.52 2.63 13.26
N ILE A 86 -20.91 3.56 13.97
CA ILE A 86 -19.48 3.87 13.84
C ILE A 86 -18.64 2.63 14.14
N GLY A 87 -19.08 1.77 15.05
CA GLY A 87 -18.45 0.49 15.35
C GLY A 87 -18.25 -0.39 14.10
N TYR A 88 -19.17 -0.38 13.13
CA TYR A 88 -19.02 -1.14 11.88
C TYR A 88 -17.87 -0.59 11.01
N PHE A 89 -17.68 0.72 10.99
CA PHE A 89 -16.55 1.34 10.31
C PHE A 89 -15.23 1.00 11.01
N GLY A 90 -15.20 1.13 12.34
CA GLY A 90 -14.03 0.88 13.16
C GLY A 90 -13.48 -0.55 13.08
N ILE A 91 -14.33 -1.57 12.78
CA ILE A 91 -13.88 -2.94 12.55
C ILE A 91 -13.53 -3.21 11.09
N ALA A 92 -14.21 -2.55 10.15
CA ALA A 92 -13.99 -2.75 8.71
C ALA A 92 -12.69 -2.08 8.23
N GLU A 93 -12.39 -0.88 8.72
CA GLU A 93 -11.23 -0.10 8.29
C GLU A 93 -9.89 -0.81 8.51
N PRO A 94 -9.55 -1.35 9.70
CA PRO A 94 -8.29 -2.06 9.89
C PRO A 94 -8.14 -3.26 8.97
N ILE A 95 -9.23 -4.00 8.72
CA ILE A 95 -9.22 -5.17 7.81
C ILE A 95 -8.98 -4.73 6.36
N ALA A 96 -9.68 -3.69 5.90
CA ALA A 96 -9.50 -3.14 4.56
C ALA A 96 -8.05 -2.66 4.33
N ARG A 97 -7.35 -2.23 5.39
CA ARG A 97 -5.97 -1.74 5.34
C ARG A 97 -4.91 -2.84 5.38
N LEU A 98 -5.24 -4.07 5.76
CA LEU A 98 -4.25 -5.17 5.83
C LEU A 98 -3.44 -5.34 4.53
N PRO A 99 -4.03 -5.34 3.33
CA PRO A 99 -3.26 -5.47 2.10
C PRO A 99 -2.24 -4.34 1.88
N LEU A 100 -2.48 -3.14 2.43
CA LEU A 100 -1.57 -2.00 2.29
C LEU A 100 -0.19 -2.22 2.90
N MET A 101 -0.05 -3.14 3.86
CA MET A 101 1.26 -3.47 4.44
C MET A 101 2.26 -3.90 3.35
N ILE A 102 1.78 -4.62 2.34
CA ILE A 102 2.61 -5.06 1.21
C ILE A 102 2.99 -3.86 0.33
N SER A 103 2.01 -3.01 -0.01
CA SER A 103 2.23 -1.82 -0.84
C SER A 103 3.16 -0.82 -0.17
N ASN A 104 3.02 -0.61 1.14
CA ASN A 104 3.88 0.27 1.92
C ASN A 104 5.32 -0.27 1.97
N SER A 105 5.51 -1.59 2.09
CA SER A 105 6.83 -2.21 2.04
C SER A 105 7.49 -2.02 0.66
N LEU A 106 6.72 -2.11 -0.43
CA LEU A 106 7.20 -1.78 -1.76
C LEU A 106 7.52 -0.29 -1.89
N ALA A 107 6.66 0.60 -1.40
CA ALA A 107 6.83 2.04 -1.46
C ALA A 107 8.12 2.51 -0.76
N THR A 108 8.43 1.95 0.43
CA THR A 108 9.66 2.27 1.16
C THR A 108 10.93 1.83 0.44
N THR A 109 10.89 0.69 -0.27
CA THR A 109 12.05 0.22 -1.06
C THR A 109 12.23 0.97 -2.37
N ILE A 110 11.15 1.46 -2.98
CA ILE A 110 11.18 2.20 -4.24
C ILE A 110 11.78 3.60 -4.07
N LEU A 111 11.55 4.25 -2.94
CA LEU A 111 12.01 5.62 -2.69
C LEU A 111 13.54 5.79 -2.88
N PRO A 112 14.42 5.03 -2.20
CA PRO A 112 15.87 5.15 -2.38
C PRO A 112 16.31 4.77 -3.79
N VAL A 113 15.75 3.71 -4.38
CA VAL A 113 16.08 3.27 -5.74
C VAL A 113 15.72 4.35 -6.77
N THR A 114 14.55 4.97 -6.62
CA THR A 114 14.13 6.08 -7.50
C THR A 114 15.07 7.28 -7.35
N SER A 115 15.49 7.61 -6.12
CA SER A 115 16.39 8.72 -5.84
C SER A 115 17.77 8.50 -6.47
N GLU A 116 18.33 7.31 -6.35
CA GLU A 116 19.63 6.95 -6.96
C GLU A 116 19.57 7.02 -8.49
N MET A 117 18.53 6.46 -9.11
CA MET A 117 18.37 6.48 -10.57
C MET A 117 18.07 7.87 -11.11
N PHE A 118 17.37 8.69 -10.36
CA PHE A 118 17.11 10.08 -10.72
C PHE A 118 18.42 10.90 -10.66
N ALA A 119 19.23 10.71 -9.61
CA ALA A 119 20.52 11.36 -9.45
C ALA A 119 21.53 10.96 -10.55
N SER A 120 21.54 9.69 -10.95
CA SER A 120 22.38 9.17 -12.04
C SER A 120 21.89 9.53 -13.45
N LYS A 121 20.76 10.23 -13.57
CA LYS A 121 20.09 10.60 -14.84
C LYS A 121 19.77 9.40 -15.74
N ASN A 122 19.70 8.21 -15.20
CA ASN A 122 19.36 6.98 -15.95
C ASN A 122 17.83 6.85 -16.11
N THR A 123 17.27 7.64 -17.01
CA THR A 123 15.81 7.75 -17.20
C THR A 123 15.17 6.44 -17.68
N ASN A 124 15.87 5.62 -18.47
CA ASN A 124 15.33 4.37 -18.98
C ASN A 124 15.18 3.34 -17.87
N MET A 125 16.19 3.22 -17.02
CA MET A 125 16.18 2.31 -15.88
C MET A 125 15.14 2.75 -14.84
N LEU A 126 15.07 4.06 -14.58
CA LEU A 126 14.05 4.66 -13.72
C LEU A 126 12.62 4.28 -14.17
N LYS A 127 12.31 4.49 -15.46
CA LYS A 127 10.98 4.15 -16.01
C LYS A 127 10.66 2.67 -15.89
N LYS A 128 11.64 1.80 -16.14
CA LYS A 128 11.49 0.34 -16.01
C LYS A 128 11.19 -0.07 -14.57
N TYR A 129 11.91 0.49 -13.60
CA TYR A 129 11.66 0.21 -12.17
C TYR A 129 10.30 0.69 -11.71
N MET A 130 9.92 1.90 -12.08
CA MET A 130 8.60 2.46 -11.73
C MET A 130 7.46 1.63 -12.33
N PHE A 131 7.61 1.21 -13.58
CA PHE A 131 6.64 0.33 -14.24
C PHE A 131 6.51 -1.02 -13.50
N ASN A 132 7.63 -1.67 -13.22
CA ASN A 132 7.63 -2.97 -12.54
C ASN A 132 7.05 -2.88 -11.12
N ALA A 133 7.35 -1.79 -10.39
CA ALA A 133 6.84 -1.59 -9.04
C ALA A 133 5.31 -1.47 -9.01
N LEU A 134 4.72 -0.66 -9.88
CA LEU A 134 3.26 -0.55 -10.01
C LEU A 134 2.65 -1.88 -10.45
N ARG A 135 3.29 -2.57 -11.38
CA ARG A 135 2.82 -3.86 -11.88
C ARG A 135 2.80 -4.92 -10.78
N TYR A 136 3.87 -5.06 -10.00
CA TYR A 136 3.92 -6.02 -8.88
C TYR A 136 2.91 -5.70 -7.80
N ASN A 137 2.73 -4.41 -7.49
CA ASN A 137 1.66 -4.00 -6.58
C ASN A 137 0.30 -4.47 -7.07
N LEU A 138 -0.04 -4.26 -8.34
CA LEU A 138 -1.32 -4.68 -8.91
C LEU A 138 -1.48 -6.19 -8.93
N ILE A 139 -0.43 -6.95 -9.28
CA ILE A 139 -0.46 -8.42 -9.27
C ILE A 139 -0.84 -8.96 -7.89
N ILE A 140 -0.41 -8.32 -6.83
CA ILE A 140 -0.69 -8.76 -5.45
C ILE A 140 -2.02 -8.19 -4.96
N MET A 141 -2.27 -6.89 -5.18
CA MET A 141 -3.42 -6.19 -4.62
C MET A 141 -4.75 -6.61 -5.26
N VAL A 142 -4.76 -6.86 -6.58
CA VAL A 142 -6.00 -7.21 -7.30
C VAL A 142 -6.67 -8.46 -6.71
N PRO A 143 -6.01 -9.63 -6.59
CA PRO A 143 -6.67 -10.81 -6.05
C PRO A 143 -7.07 -10.65 -4.57
N ILE A 144 -6.22 -10.04 -3.74
CA ILE A 144 -6.51 -9.87 -2.32
C ILE A 144 -7.71 -8.94 -2.11
N CYS A 145 -7.73 -7.79 -2.79
CA CYS A 145 -8.84 -6.85 -2.66
C CYS A 145 -10.15 -7.45 -3.18
N LEU A 146 -10.13 -8.15 -4.32
CA LEU A 146 -11.33 -8.82 -4.84
C LEU A 146 -11.84 -9.90 -3.89
N PHE A 147 -10.96 -10.67 -3.27
CA PHE A 147 -11.35 -11.67 -2.28
C PHE A 147 -12.02 -11.03 -1.06
N ILE A 148 -11.41 -9.99 -0.49
CA ILE A 148 -12.00 -9.27 0.67
C ILE A 148 -13.35 -8.63 0.29
N MET A 149 -13.47 -8.05 -0.90
CA MET A 149 -14.70 -7.42 -1.36
C MET A 149 -15.83 -8.42 -1.56
N ILE A 150 -15.54 -9.58 -2.17
CA ILE A 150 -16.56 -10.58 -2.51
C ILE A 150 -16.98 -11.40 -1.29
N PHE A 151 -16.06 -11.69 -0.37
CA PHE A 151 -16.30 -12.42 0.87
C PHE A 151 -16.26 -11.52 2.11
N SER A 152 -16.62 -10.23 1.97
CA SER A 152 -16.55 -9.24 3.05
C SER A 152 -17.31 -9.68 4.32
N LYS A 153 -18.48 -10.31 4.17
CA LYS A 153 -19.27 -10.83 5.28
C LYS A 153 -18.57 -11.99 5.97
N GLU A 154 -18.04 -12.93 5.21
CA GLU A 154 -17.35 -14.13 5.71
C GLU A 154 -16.02 -13.73 6.37
N VAL A 155 -15.30 -12.77 5.81
CA VAL A 155 -14.08 -12.18 6.42
C VAL A 155 -14.40 -11.66 7.82
N LEU A 156 -15.46 -10.86 7.96
CA LEU A 156 -15.87 -10.33 9.26
C LEU A 156 -16.35 -11.44 10.23
N LEU A 157 -17.06 -12.45 9.74
CA LEU A 157 -17.48 -13.59 10.56
C LEU A 157 -16.30 -14.43 11.06
N VAL A 158 -15.27 -14.63 10.24
CA VAL A 158 -14.06 -15.37 10.63
C VAL A 158 -13.22 -14.56 11.62
N MET A 159 -13.04 -13.25 11.37
CA MET A 159 -12.26 -12.38 12.25
C MET A 159 -12.95 -12.13 13.61
N PHE A 160 -14.28 -12.06 13.62
CA PHE A 160 -15.10 -11.76 14.81
C PHE A 160 -16.13 -12.84 15.09
N PHE A 161 -15.72 -14.12 15.11
CA PHE A 161 -16.62 -15.27 15.27
C PHE A 161 -17.45 -15.23 16.57
N THR A 162 -16.96 -14.57 17.62
CA THR A 162 -17.69 -14.41 18.90
C THR A 162 -18.79 -13.32 18.83
N LYS A 163 -18.80 -12.50 17.80
CA LYS A 163 -19.71 -11.36 17.65
C LYS A 163 -20.25 -11.28 16.21
N PRO A 164 -21.14 -12.20 15.80
CA PRO A 164 -21.63 -12.29 14.40
C PRO A 164 -22.31 -11.03 13.88
N PHE A 165 -22.83 -10.16 14.76
CA PHE A 165 -23.51 -8.93 14.35
C PHE A 165 -22.55 -7.94 13.62
N TYR A 166 -21.25 -8.08 13.77
CA TYR A 166 -20.27 -7.28 13.03
C TYR A 166 -20.28 -7.55 11.52
N SER A 167 -20.87 -8.66 11.08
CA SER A 167 -21.10 -8.92 9.65
C SER A 167 -21.95 -7.85 8.94
N LYS A 168 -22.70 -7.04 9.69
CA LYS A 168 -23.43 -5.86 9.15
C LYS A 168 -22.48 -4.81 8.55
N GLY A 169 -21.20 -4.79 8.96
CA GLY A 169 -20.16 -3.94 8.38
C GLY A 169 -19.63 -4.41 7.01
N ALA A 170 -20.18 -5.48 6.42
CA ALA A 170 -19.68 -6.05 5.16
C ALA A 170 -19.66 -5.04 4.00
N ASN A 171 -20.74 -4.25 3.83
CA ASN A 171 -20.79 -3.22 2.79
C ASN A 171 -19.70 -2.15 2.99
N VAL A 172 -19.49 -1.72 4.24
CA VAL A 172 -18.44 -0.76 4.59
C VAL A 172 -17.07 -1.34 4.23
N LEU A 173 -16.82 -2.61 4.58
CA LEU A 173 -15.56 -3.29 4.27
C LEU A 173 -15.34 -3.38 2.76
N THR A 174 -16.38 -3.73 1.98
CA THR A 174 -16.30 -3.79 0.52
C THR A 174 -15.90 -2.44 -0.08
N ILE A 175 -16.56 -1.35 0.30
CA ILE A 175 -16.30 -0.01 -0.23
C ILE A 175 -14.90 0.47 0.19
N LEU A 176 -14.53 0.29 1.47
CA LEU A 176 -13.20 0.66 1.97
C LEU A 176 -12.08 -0.11 1.28
N THR A 177 -12.26 -1.42 1.03
CA THR A 177 -11.25 -2.23 0.35
C THR A 177 -10.98 -1.71 -1.06
N LEU A 178 -12.00 -1.25 -1.78
CA LEU A 178 -11.81 -0.58 -3.07
C LEU A 178 -11.00 0.72 -2.90
N GLY A 179 -11.28 1.50 -1.85
CA GLY A 179 -10.49 2.69 -1.51
C GLY A 179 -9.03 2.36 -1.23
N MET A 180 -8.77 1.29 -0.47
CA MET A 180 -7.41 0.85 -0.15
C MET A 180 -6.66 0.31 -1.39
N PHE A 181 -7.36 -0.29 -2.33
CA PHE A 181 -6.80 -0.64 -3.64
C PHE A 181 -6.27 0.61 -4.36
N PHE A 182 -7.04 1.68 -4.46
CA PHE A 182 -6.56 2.94 -5.04
C PHE A 182 -5.41 3.54 -4.23
N TYR A 183 -5.54 3.56 -2.89
CA TYR A 183 -4.49 4.08 -2.03
C TYR A 183 -3.16 3.32 -2.18
N SER A 184 -3.20 2.02 -2.45
CA SER A 184 -1.99 1.21 -2.69
C SER A 184 -1.17 1.71 -3.89
N ILE A 185 -1.86 2.12 -4.96
CA ILE A 185 -1.23 2.70 -6.14
C ILE A 185 -0.67 4.10 -5.79
N PHE A 186 -1.46 4.90 -5.04
CA PHE A 186 -1.02 6.21 -4.58
C PHE A 186 0.25 6.13 -3.71
N ALA A 187 0.34 5.21 -2.78
CA ALA A 187 1.50 5.04 -1.90
C ALA A 187 2.79 4.84 -2.71
N ILE A 188 2.75 4.00 -3.74
CA ILE A 188 3.89 3.75 -4.62
C ILE A 188 4.20 4.97 -5.48
N THR A 189 3.19 5.59 -6.09
CA THR A 189 3.40 6.79 -6.93
C THR A 189 3.90 7.98 -6.13
N SER A 190 3.42 8.14 -4.90
CA SER A 190 3.90 9.14 -3.94
C SER A 190 5.39 8.96 -3.60
N SER A 191 5.81 7.72 -3.32
CA SER A 191 7.23 7.39 -3.08
C SER A 191 8.10 7.66 -4.30
N MET A 192 7.61 7.37 -5.51
CA MET A 192 8.30 7.70 -6.76
C MET A 192 8.45 9.21 -6.94
N ILE A 193 7.42 10.00 -6.65
CA ILE A 193 7.46 11.47 -6.73
C ILE A 193 8.49 12.02 -5.73
N GLN A 194 8.51 11.49 -4.51
CA GLN A 194 9.47 11.88 -3.47
C GLN A 194 10.90 11.51 -3.87
N GLY A 195 11.12 10.29 -4.35
CA GLY A 195 12.43 9.81 -4.83
C GLY A 195 12.95 10.60 -6.04
N ALA A 196 12.05 11.09 -6.91
CA ALA A 196 12.40 12.01 -8.01
C ALA A 196 12.72 13.45 -7.55
N GLY A 197 12.95 13.67 -6.25
CA GLY A 197 13.35 14.96 -5.70
C GLY A 197 12.22 15.98 -5.58
N LYS A 198 10.97 15.55 -5.65
CA LYS A 198 9.79 16.43 -5.58
C LYS A 198 8.88 16.16 -4.37
N PRO A 199 9.41 16.09 -3.13
CA PRO A 199 8.63 15.77 -1.93
C PRO A 199 7.48 16.76 -1.68
N LYS A 200 7.66 18.04 -2.03
CA LYS A 200 6.60 19.06 -1.92
C LYS A 200 5.38 18.71 -2.75
N SER A 201 5.55 18.10 -3.92
CA SER A 201 4.41 17.70 -4.77
C SER A 201 3.60 16.58 -4.14
N SER A 202 4.27 15.59 -3.52
CA SER A 202 3.60 14.54 -2.75
C SER A 202 2.86 15.12 -1.54
N MET A 203 3.47 16.08 -0.84
CA MET A 203 2.82 16.80 0.27
C MET A 203 1.53 17.51 -0.18
N TYR A 204 1.56 18.23 -1.30
CA TYR A 204 0.36 18.92 -1.80
C TYR A 204 -0.75 17.95 -2.18
N LEU A 205 -0.41 16.77 -2.73
CA LEU A 205 -1.39 15.73 -3.03
C LEU A 205 -2.06 15.21 -1.75
N LEU A 206 -1.29 15.00 -0.68
CA LEU A 206 -1.83 14.53 0.61
C LEU A 206 -2.64 15.60 1.33
N ILE A 207 -2.21 16.86 1.32
CA ILE A 207 -3.00 17.98 1.86
C ILE A 207 -4.31 18.14 1.09
N GLY A 208 -4.25 18.06 -0.24
CA GLY A 208 -5.44 18.09 -1.09
C GLY A 208 -6.41 16.95 -0.76
N GLY A 209 -5.89 15.74 -0.60
CA GLY A 209 -6.66 14.57 -0.16
C GLY A 209 -7.28 14.76 1.23
N PHE A 210 -6.53 15.33 2.18
CA PHE A 210 -7.02 15.64 3.51
C PHE A 210 -8.18 16.67 3.49
N ILE A 211 -8.07 17.72 2.72
CA ILE A 211 -9.16 18.69 2.54
C ILE A 211 -10.35 18.04 1.85
N GLN A 212 -10.10 17.23 0.83
CA GLN A 212 -11.15 16.54 0.08
C GLN A 212 -11.94 15.57 0.96
N ILE A 213 -11.27 14.78 1.81
CA ILE A 213 -11.98 13.83 2.68
C ILE A 213 -12.85 14.54 3.71
N LEU A 214 -12.41 15.69 4.23
CA LEU A 214 -13.23 16.53 5.07
C LEU A 214 -14.53 16.94 4.36
N LEU A 215 -14.42 17.53 3.19
CA LEU A 215 -15.56 18.00 2.41
C LEU A 215 -16.51 16.85 2.05
N LEU A 216 -15.97 15.74 1.53
CA LEU A 216 -16.79 14.59 1.12
C LEU A 216 -17.46 13.90 2.33
N SER A 217 -16.79 13.85 3.49
CA SER A 217 -17.37 13.27 4.70
C SER A 217 -18.57 14.08 5.18
N PHE A 218 -18.49 15.41 5.19
CA PHE A 218 -19.62 16.28 5.52
C PHE A 218 -20.79 16.16 4.54
N ILE A 219 -20.52 15.81 3.26
CA ILE A 219 -21.56 15.62 2.26
C ILE A 219 -22.17 14.21 2.36
N PHE A 220 -21.34 13.16 2.35
CA PHE A 220 -21.84 11.80 2.19
C PHE A 220 -22.32 11.11 3.48
N ILE A 221 -21.73 11.45 4.65
CA ILE A 221 -22.13 10.81 5.91
C ILE A 221 -23.60 11.10 6.27
N PRO A 222 -24.12 12.35 6.15
CA PRO A 222 -25.53 12.61 6.45
C PRO A 222 -26.51 11.84 5.57
N TYR A 223 -26.17 11.55 4.29
CA TYR A 223 -27.07 10.89 3.37
C TYR A 223 -26.94 9.35 3.39
N PHE A 224 -25.72 8.84 3.59
CA PHE A 224 -25.43 7.40 3.47
C PHE A 224 -24.96 6.76 4.77
N GLY A 225 -24.94 7.50 5.87
CA GLY A 225 -24.49 7.01 7.17
C GLY A 225 -23.05 6.50 7.12
N VAL A 226 -22.80 5.34 7.71
CA VAL A 226 -21.46 4.70 7.76
C VAL A 226 -20.91 4.43 6.36
N ASN A 227 -21.76 4.03 5.40
CA ASN A 227 -21.33 3.82 4.01
C ASN A 227 -20.86 5.12 3.36
N GLY A 228 -21.44 6.27 3.77
CA GLY A 228 -21.02 7.59 3.31
C GLY A 228 -19.56 7.89 3.66
N GLY A 229 -19.12 7.51 4.85
CA GLY A 229 -17.71 7.62 5.24
C GLY A 229 -16.80 6.73 4.39
N ALA A 230 -17.21 5.51 4.10
CA ALA A 230 -16.47 4.61 3.24
C ALA A 230 -16.37 5.13 1.79
N ILE A 231 -17.46 5.70 1.26
CA ILE A 231 -17.50 6.34 -0.06
C ILE A 231 -16.56 7.55 -0.09
N SER A 232 -16.61 8.41 0.93
CA SER A 232 -15.71 9.57 1.02
C SER A 232 -14.25 9.19 0.98
N THR A 233 -13.85 8.16 1.74
CA THR A 233 -12.49 7.63 1.74
C THR A 233 -12.11 7.07 0.37
N THR A 234 -12.98 6.29 -0.25
CA THR A 234 -12.73 5.66 -1.56
C THR A 234 -12.60 6.69 -2.66
N LEU A 235 -13.47 7.68 -2.72
CA LEU A 235 -13.38 8.76 -3.71
C LEU A 235 -12.12 9.61 -3.52
N THR A 236 -11.76 9.92 -2.28
CA THR A 236 -10.52 10.66 -1.99
C THR A 236 -9.30 9.89 -2.47
N THR A 237 -9.17 8.62 -2.12
CA THR A 237 -8.02 7.81 -2.53
C THR A 237 -7.97 7.58 -4.03
N ALA A 238 -9.12 7.44 -4.70
CA ALA A 238 -9.20 7.32 -6.15
C ALA A 238 -8.73 8.60 -6.84
N THR A 239 -9.19 9.78 -6.40
CA THR A 239 -8.77 11.07 -6.99
C THR A 239 -7.29 11.34 -6.75
N MET A 240 -6.76 11.07 -5.55
CA MET A 240 -5.34 11.19 -5.24
C MET A 240 -4.50 10.31 -6.16
N THR A 241 -4.93 9.07 -6.39
CA THR A 241 -4.28 8.13 -7.31
C THR A 241 -4.27 8.67 -8.73
N LEU A 242 -5.41 9.12 -9.24
CA LEU A 242 -5.51 9.67 -10.59
C LEU A 242 -4.58 10.89 -10.78
N ILE A 243 -4.60 11.82 -9.84
CA ILE A 243 -3.76 13.02 -9.91
C ILE A 243 -2.28 12.65 -9.83
N SER A 244 -1.89 11.70 -8.97
CA SER A 244 -0.49 11.25 -8.84
C SER A 244 0.02 10.56 -10.11
N LEU A 245 -0.81 9.74 -10.78
CA LEU A 245 -0.47 9.11 -12.05
C LEU A 245 -0.32 10.13 -13.18
N ILE A 246 -1.23 11.11 -13.27
CA ILE A 246 -1.14 12.22 -14.24
C ILE A 246 0.15 13.02 -13.99
N TYR A 247 0.44 13.32 -12.73
CA TYR A 247 1.65 14.05 -12.35
C TYR A 247 2.93 13.31 -12.78
N LEU A 248 3.03 12.01 -12.50
CA LEU A 248 4.16 11.17 -12.91
C LEU A 248 4.32 11.12 -14.42
N ASN A 249 3.23 10.94 -15.15
CA ASN A 249 3.26 10.90 -16.61
C ASN A 249 3.79 12.23 -17.20
N LYS A 250 3.33 13.36 -16.67
CA LYS A 250 3.74 14.70 -17.14
C LYS A 250 5.22 15.00 -16.86
N HIS A 251 5.76 14.60 -15.70
CA HIS A 251 7.09 15.02 -15.25
C HIS A 251 8.20 14.00 -15.50
N ILE A 252 7.86 12.72 -15.60
CA ILE A 252 8.84 11.63 -15.77
C ILE A 252 8.67 10.94 -17.12
N SER A 253 7.61 11.31 -17.88
CA SER A 253 7.29 10.72 -19.19
C SER A 253 7.21 9.20 -19.12
N LEU A 254 6.51 8.70 -18.09
CA LEU A 254 6.24 7.28 -17.95
C LEU A 254 5.33 6.87 -19.10
N LYS A 255 5.89 6.22 -20.11
CA LYS A 255 5.08 5.50 -21.09
C LYS A 255 4.49 4.27 -20.39
N PHE A 256 3.29 4.42 -19.85
CA PHE A 256 2.55 3.30 -19.30
C PHE A 256 2.26 2.31 -20.43
N ASN A 257 2.88 1.14 -20.37
CA ASN A 257 2.46 0.05 -21.25
C ASN A 257 1.13 -0.50 -20.73
N MET A 258 0.03 0.16 -21.13
CA MET A 258 -1.33 -0.12 -20.66
C MET A 258 -1.73 -1.59 -20.84
N ILE A 259 -1.15 -2.27 -21.85
CA ILE A 259 -1.48 -3.66 -22.16
C ILE A 259 -1.18 -4.59 -20.97
N HIS A 260 -0.05 -4.41 -20.28
CA HIS A 260 0.28 -5.25 -19.12
C HIS A 260 -0.65 -5.00 -17.93
N TYR A 261 -1.04 -3.75 -17.68
CA TYR A 261 -2.01 -3.42 -16.63
C TYR A 261 -3.40 -3.99 -16.95
N LEU A 262 -3.84 -3.88 -18.22
CA LEU A 262 -5.11 -4.46 -18.66
C LEU A 262 -5.12 -5.99 -18.53
N LYS A 263 -4.01 -6.68 -18.80
CA LYS A 263 -3.90 -8.13 -18.58
C LYS A 263 -4.08 -8.52 -17.12
N ILE A 264 -3.51 -7.74 -16.19
CA ILE A 264 -3.66 -7.97 -14.75
C ILE A 264 -5.11 -7.76 -14.31
N LEU A 265 -5.76 -6.70 -14.79
CA LEU A 265 -7.16 -6.42 -14.48
C LEU A 265 -8.09 -7.49 -15.11
N PHE A 266 -7.80 -7.96 -16.31
CA PHE A 266 -8.56 -9.03 -16.95
C PHE A 266 -8.43 -10.36 -16.20
N ALA A 267 -7.23 -10.71 -15.71
CA ALA A 267 -7.04 -11.84 -14.81
C ALA A 267 -7.82 -11.64 -13.49
N GLY A 268 -7.92 -10.39 -13.01
CA GLY A 268 -8.78 -10.01 -11.89
C GLY A 268 -10.26 -10.27 -12.14
N ILE A 269 -10.77 -10.00 -13.34
CA ILE A 269 -12.17 -10.30 -13.71
C ILE A 269 -12.42 -11.80 -13.67
N ILE A 270 -11.51 -12.62 -14.18
CA ILE A 270 -11.67 -14.08 -14.20
C ILE A 270 -11.71 -14.64 -12.77
N ILE A 271 -10.79 -14.20 -11.90
CA ILE A 271 -10.82 -14.62 -10.50
C ILE A 271 -12.07 -14.11 -9.77
N ALA A 272 -12.55 -12.90 -10.07
CA ALA A 272 -13.77 -12.37 -9.50
C ALA A 272 -14.99 -13.24 -9.88
N ILE A 273 -15.10 -13.65 -11.14
CA ILE A 273 -16.16 -14.57 -11.60
C ILE A 273 -16.07 -15.90 -10.86
N PHE A 274 -14.88 -16.49 -10.74
CA PHE A 274 -14.68 -17.70 -9.95
C PHE A 274 -15.15 -17.55 -8.50
N LEU A 275 -14.74 -16.47 -7.82
CA LEU A 275 -15.13 -16.21 -6.43
C LEU A 275 -16.65 -15.94 -6.28
N LEU A 276 -17.30 -15.36 -7.30
CA LEU A 276 -18.75 -15.10 -7.29
C LEU A 276 -19.57 -16.38 -7.45
N ILE A 277 -19.06 -17.39 -8.16
CA ILE A 277 -19.71 -18.70 -8.33
C ILE A 277 -19.68 -19.52 -7.03
N LEU A 278 -18.68 -19.30 -6.17
CA LEU A 278 -18.59 -20.02 -4.90
C LEU A 278 -19.73 -19.65 -3.94
N PRO A 279 -20.22 -20.61 -3.15
CA PRO A 279 -21.28 -20.35 -2.18
C PRO A 279 -20.83 -19.32 -1.14
N LYS A 280 -21.74 -18.40 -0.77
CA LYS A 280 -21.47 -17.34 0.22
C LYS A 280 -21.61 -17.88 1.65
N ASN A 281 -20.71 -18.79 2.01
CA ASN A 281 -20.60 -19.42 3.32
C ASN A 281 -19.11 -19.67 3.66
N LEU A 282 -18.84 -20.19 4.86
CA LEU A 282 -17.48 -20.47 5.29
C LEU A 282 -16.75 -21.49 4.40
N ILE A 283 -17.47 -22.46 3.82
CA ILE A 283 -16.88 -23.44 2.91
C ILE A 283 -16.36 -22.74 1.64
N GLY A 284 -17.20 -21.93 1.00
CA GLY A 284 -16.82 -21.17 -0.18
C GLY A 284 -15.70 -20.17 0.10
N PHE A 285 -15.69 -19.56 1.31
CA PHE A 285 -14.60 -18.69 1.75
C PHE A 285 -13.24 -19.42 1.80
N TYR A 286 -13.18 -20.60 2.43
CA TYR A 286 -11.93 -21.36 2.51
C TYR A 286 -11.48 -21.92 1.16
N ILE A 287 -12.44 -22.38 0.32
CA ILE A 287 -12.14 -22.80 -1.06
C ILE A 287 -11.61 -21.59 -1.85
N GLY A 288 -12.27 -20.45 -1.76
CA GLY A 288 -11.84 -19.21 -2.41
C GLY A 288 -10.43 -18.80 -1.98
N LEU A 289 -10.13 -18.85 -0.69
CA LEU A 289 -8.81 -18.51 -0.14
C LEU A 289 -7.72 -19.46 -0.66
N LEU A 290 -7.98 -20.77 -0.67
CA LEU A 290 -7.04 -21.80 -1.12
C LEU A 290 -6.71 -21.65 -2.61
N PHE A 291 -7.71 -21.41 -3.44
CA PHE A 291 -7.57 -21.36 -4.90
C PHE A 291 -7.33 -19.94 -5.45
N LEU A 292 -7.37 -18.90 -4.63
CA LEU A 292 -7.20 -17.49 -5.03
C LEU A 292 -5.93 -17.28 -5.87
N PHE A 293 -4.78 -17.53 -5.27
CA PHE A 293 -3.50 -17.30 -5.94
C PHE A 293 -3.20 -18.33 -7.04
N PRO A 294 -3.43 -19.65 -6.86
CA PRO A 294 -3.23 -20.62 -7.95
C PRO A 294 -3.99 -20.29 -9.23
N ILE A 295 -5.29 -20.04 -9.15
CA ILE A 295 -6.11 -19.71 -10.33
C ILE A 295 -5.68 -18.39 -10.95
N TYR A 296 -5.44 -17.36 -10.11
CA TYR A 296 -5.02 -16.06 -10.58
C TYR A 296 -3.68 -16.10 -11.31
N LEU A 297 -2.70 -16.81 -10.77
CA LEU A 297 -1.38 -16.96 -11.40
C LEU A 297 -1.45 -17.78 -12.71
N ILE A 298 -2.25 -18.85 -12.73
CA ILE A 298 -2.49 -19.62 -13.95
C ILE A 298 -3.12 -18.73 -15.03
N THR A 299 -4.10 -17.92 -14.67
CA THR A 299 -4.75 -16.98 -15.61
C THR A 299 -3.75 -15.95 -16.15
N LEU A 300 -2.92 -15.37 -15.29
CA LEU A 300 -1.85 -14.46 -15.72
C LEU A 300 -0.86 -15.13 -16.68
N MET A 301 -0.54 -16.41 -16.46
CA MET A 301 0.32 -17.18 -17.36
C MET A 301 -0.34 -17.37 -18.73
N ILE A 302 -1.61 -17.75 -18.78
CA ILE A 302 -2.37 -17.97 -20.03
C ILE A 302 -2.44 -16.70 -20.87
N ILE A 303 -2.68 -15.55 -20.21
CA ILE A 303 -2.82 -14.24 -20.87
C ILE A 303 -1.45 -13.63 -21.23
N LYS A 304 -0.34 -14.34 -20.93
CA LYS A 304 1.03 -13.82 -21.10
C LYS A 304 1.22 -12.49 -20.33
N GLY A 305 0.77 -12.45 -19.07
CA GLY A 305 0.87 -11.31 -18.17
C GLY A 305 2.25 -11.15 -17.52
N PHE A 306 3.09 -12.19 -17.56
CA PHE A 306 4.46 -12.19 -17.06
C PHE A 306 5.45 -11.62 -18.08
N THR A 307 6.54 -11.03 -17.59
CA THR A 307 7.65 -10.47 -18.39
C THR A 307 8.93 -11.26 -18.13
N ALA A 308 9.96 -11.05 -18.98
CA ALA A 308 11.28 -11.66 -18.79
C ALA A 308 11.93 -11.29 -17.43
N ASP A 309 11.64 -10.09 -16.91
CA ASP A 309 12.15 -9.67 -15.60
C ASP A 309 11.60 -10.52 -14.45
N ASP A 310 10.38 -11.05 -14.58
CA ASP A 310 9.77 -11.92 -13.55
C ASP A 310 10.50 -13.26 -13.45
N LEU A 311 10.99 -13.79 -14.57
CA LEU A 311 11.82 -15.00 -14.58
C LEU A 311 13.12 -14.79 -13.80
N ASN A 312 13.76 -13.63 -13.97
CA ASN A 312 14.98 -13.31 -13.25
C ASN A 312 14.75 -13.21 -11.72
N ILE A 313 13.63 -12.64 -11.31
CA ILE A 313 13.27 -12.56 -9.89
C ILE A 313 12.97 -13.96 -9.35
N LEU A 314 12.19 -14.77 -10.06
CA LEU A 314 11.89 -16.15 -9.67
C LEU A 314 13.16 -17.01 -9.53
N MET A 315 14.11 -16.87 -10.44
CA MET A 315 15.40 -17.58 -10.35
C MET A 315 16.20 -17.16 -9.11
N LYS A 316 16.20 -15.85 -8.78
CA LYS A 316 16.86 -15.35 -7.55
C LYS A 316 16.18 -15.85 -6.27
N ILE A 317 14.85 -15.99 -6.28
CA ILE A 317 14.08 -16.53 -5.16
C ILE A 317 14.30 -18.04 -5.04
N GLU A 318 14.26 -18.77 -6.15
CA GLU A 318 14.49 -20.22 -6.19
C GLU A 318 15.85 -20.60 -5.59
N ASN A 319 16.88 -19.81 -5.86
CA ASN A 319 18.22 -20.03 -5.30
C ASN A 319 18.30 -19.86 -3.77
N LYS A 320 17.30 -19.24 -3.16
CA LYS A 320 17.20 -19.06 -1.70
C LYS A 320 16.20 -20.00 -1.02
N LEU A 321 15.41 -20.74 -1.80
CA LEU A 321 14.40 -21.67 -1.30
C LEU A 321 14.93 -23.11 -1.32
N PRO A 322 14.53 -23.96 -0.33
CA PRO A 322 14.95 -25.37 -0.29
C PRO A 322 14.23 -26.24 -1.34
N PHE A 323 13.29 -25.70 -2.11
CA PHE A 323 12.52 -26.42 -3.14
C PHE A 323 12.59 -25.71 -4.50
N LYS A 324 12.60 -26.51 -5.57
CA LYS A 324 12.69 -26.02 -6.95
C LYS A 324 11.31 -25.65 -7.50
N LEU A 325 11.18 -24.41 -7.99
CA LEU A 325 9.95 -23.89 -8.63
C LEU A 325 9.89 -24.28 -10.12
N THR A 326 10.31 -25.49 -10.46
CA THR A 326 10.49 -25.96 -11.85
C THR A 326 9.22 -25.87 -12.70
N ILE A 327 8.05 -26.11 -12.10
CA ILE A 327 6.76 -26.07 -12.80
C ILE A 327 6.42 -24.63 -13.17
N ILE A 328 6.51 -23.70 -12.21
CA ILE A 328 6.21 -22.27 -12.42
C ILE A 328 7.17 -21.68 -13.47
N LYS A 329 8.46 -22.05 -13.39
CA LYS A 329 9.48 -21.62 -14.34
C LYS A 329 9.19 -22.09 -15.77
N LYS A 330 8.85 -23.38 -15.98
CA LYS A 330 8.45 -23.91 -17.30
C LYS A 330 7.20 -23.24 -17.86
N MET A 331 6.23 -22.93 -16.99
CA MET A 331 4.97 -22.29 -17.41
C MET A 331 5.20 -20.83 -17.82
N ILE A 332 6.03 -20.07 -17.09
CA ILE A 332 6.35 -18.68 -17.44
C ILE A 332 7.17 -18.62 -18.73
N ILE A 333 8.13 -19.51 -18.90
CA ILE A 333 8.93 -19.59 -20.14
C ILE A 333 8.05 -19.88 -21.36
N LYS A 334 7.06 -20.76 -21.23
CA LYS A 334 6.11 -21.05 -22.30
C LYS A 334 5.17 -19.87 -22.59
N GLY A 335 4.95 -19.01 -21.59
CA GLY A 335 4.13 -17.79 -21.70
C GLY A 335 4.89 -16.55 -22.17
N THR A 336 6.21 -16.49 -21.99
CA THR A 336 7.07 -15.42 -22.52
C THR A 336 7.73 -15.95 -23.79
N GLU A 337 7.74 -15.15 -24.88
CA GLU A 337 8.43 -15.50 -26.14
C GLU A 337 9.96 -15.48 -26.01
N VAL A 338 10.49 -15.72 -24.83
CA VAL A 338 11.93 -15.66 -24.52
C VAL A 338 12.57 -16.98 -24.92
N ASN A 339 13.53 -16.93 -25.84
CA ASN A 339 14.32 -18.07 -26.28
C ASN A 339 15.19 -18.62 -25.13
N PHE A 340 14.98 -19.88 -24.78
CA PHE A 340 15.62 -20.59 -23.67
C PHE A 340 17.15 -20.61 -23.71
N ASN A 341 17.75 -20.39 -24.89
CA ASN A 341 19.20 -20.53 -25.11
C ASN A 341 20.04 -19.36 -24.55
N GLU A 342 19.44 -18.22 -24.25
CA GLU A 342 20.18 -17.06 -23.68
C GLU A 342 20.39 -17.14 -22.15
N TYR A 343 19.67 -18.00 -21.45
CA TYR A 343 19.68 -18.08 -19.97
C TYR A 343 20.36 -19.35 -19.42
N ARG A 344 21.06 -20.10 -20.26
CA ARG A 344 21.79 -21.34 -19.87
C ARG A 344 23.29 -21.10 -19.60
N LYS A 345 23.71 -19.85 -19.59
CA LYS A 345 25.10 -19.47 -19.22
C LYS A 345 25.23 -18.92 -17.84
#